data_08300f5524084b3de03967700dfac8f2
#
_entry.id   08300f5524084b3de03967700dfac8f2
#
_cell.length_a   1.000
_cell.length_b   1.000
_cell.length_c   1.000
_cell.angle_alpha   90.00
_cell.angle_beta   90.00
_cell.angle_gamma   90.00
#
_symmetry.space_group_name_H-M   'P 1'
#
loop_
_entity.id
_entity.type
_entity.pdbx_description
1 polymer ?
#
loop_
_entity_poly.entity_id
_entity_poly.type
_entity_poly.pdbx_seq_one_letter_code
_entity_poly.pdbx_strand_id
1 'polypeptide(L)'
;MSIKHYDKLVRDKIPQIIESSGKSCTVCRLDDESYLRKVDEKLQEELAEYLESHSIEELADLCEVVRAAARALGYTIDDLERVRAEKARARGAFDERLLLVDVVDVVDNGAIGDAPVGADWVSSCD
;
A
#
# COMPACT_ATOMS: atom_id res chain seq x y z
N MET A 1 16.93 -35.23 -2.43
CA MET A 1 16.30 -34.11 -3.11
C MET A 1 15.26 -33.51 -2.19
N SER A 2 15.36 -32.23 -1.88
CA SER A 2 14.39 -31.58 -1.00
C SER A 2 13.47 -30.67 -1.81
N ILE A 3 12.19 -30.64 -1.43
CA ILE A 3 11.19 -29.78 -2.04
C ILE A 3 10.73 -28.78 -0.98
N LYS A 4 10.76 -27.52 -1.33
CA LYS A 4 10.26 -26.45 -0.45
C LYS A 4 9.01 -25.86 -1.07
N HIS A 5 7.95 -25.82 -0.31
CA HIS A 5 6.66 -25.29 -0.76
C HIS A 5 6.50 -23.84 -0.33
N TYR A 6 6.15 -22.98 -1.26
CA TYR A 6 5.96 -21.54 -0.98
C TYR A 6 4.50 -21.13 -1.05
N ASP A 7 3.80 -21.59 -2.10
CA ASP A 7 2.39 -21.27 -2.35
C ASP A 7 2.10 -19.77 -2.25
N LYS A 8 3.02 -18.98 -2.80
CA LYS A 8 2.97 -17.51 -2.75
C LYS A 8 2.99 -16.94 -4.15
N LEU A 9 2.35 -15.79 -4.30
CA LEU A 9 2.48 -14.99 -5.49
C LEU A 9 3.92 -14.50 -5.60
N VAL A 10 4.51 -14.61 -6.80
CA VAL A 10 5.88 -14.17 -7.05
C VAL A 10 5.91 -13.19 -8.21
N ARG A 11 6.97 -12.40 -8.29
CA ARG A 11 7.19 -11.50 -9.43
C ARG A 11 7.39 -12.31 -10.69
N ASP A 12 7.04 -11.72 -11.82
CA ASP A 12 6.97 -12.41 -13.12
C ASP A 12 8.27 -13.10 -13.55
N LYS A 13 9.40 -12.54 -13.17
CA LYS A 13 10.71 -13.07 -13.59
C LYS A 13 11.30 -14.07 -12.61
N ILE A 14 10.66 -14.31 -11.49
CA ILE A 14 11.22 -15.21 -10.46
C ILE A 14 11.39 -16.65 -10.96
N PRO A 15 10.42 -17.27 -11.69
CA PRO A 15 10.65 -18.61 -12.19
C PRO A 15 11.90 -18.73 -13.05
N GLN A 16 12.10 -17.76 -13.93
CA GLN A 16 13.25 -17.71 -14.82
C GLN A 16 14.55 -17.56 -14.03
N ILE A 17 14.54 -16.74 -12.99
CA ILE A 17 15.70 -16.54 -12.11
C ILE A 17 16.06 -17.84 -11.38
N ILE A 18 15.05 -18.53 -10.87
CA ILE A 18 15.25 -19.82 -10.18
C ILE A 18 15.89 -20.83 -11.13
N GLU A 19 15.35 -20.96 -12.34
CA GLU A 19 15.87 -21.91 -13.32
C GLU A 19 17.31 -21.56 -13.74
N SER A 20 17.60 -20.28 -13.87
CA SER A 20 18.96 -19.81 -14.19
C SER A 20 19.98 -20.15 -13.10
N SER A 21 19.51 -20.37 -11.88
CA SER A 21 20.38 -20.76 -10.76
C SER A 21 20.65 -22.26 -10.69
N GLY A 22 20.12 -23.03 -11.64
CA GLY A 22 20.28 -24.48 -11.67
C GLY A 22 19.21 -25.25 -10.90
N LYS A 23 18.20 -24.56 -10.39
CA LYS A 23 17.08 -25.18 -9.69
C LYS A 23 15.88 -25.28 -10.63
N SER A 24 14.92 -26.10 -10.28
CA SER A 24 13.66 -26.17 -11.01
C SER A 24 12.53 -25.71 -10.10
N CYS A 25 11.46 -25.21 -10.70
CA CYS A 25 10.30 -24.78 -9.95
C CYS A 25 9.02 -25.15 -10.70
N THR A 26 7.93 -25.23 -9.96
CA THR A 26 6.60 -25.45 -10.52
C THR A 26 5.79 -24.18 -10.26
N VAL A 27 5.19 -23.61 -11.30
CA VAL A 27 4.32 -22.44 -11.19
C VAL A 27 3.01 -22.70 -11.91
N CYS A 28 1.97 -22.01 -11.49
CA CYS A 28 0.69 -22.01 -12.20
C CYS A 28 0.16 -20.60 -12.30
N ARG A 29 -0.71 -20.37 -13.29
CA ARG A 29 -1.40 -19.08 -13.43
C ARG A 29 -2.72 -19.15 -12.68
N LEU A 30 -2.99 -18.11 -11.92
CA LEU A 30 -4.20 -18.03 -11.12
C LEU A 30 -5.33 -17.41 -11.95
N ASP A 31 -6.57 -17.83 -11.65
CA ASP A 31 -7.75 -17.13 -12.17
C ASP A 31 -7.94 -15.81 -11.42
N ASP A 32 -8.90 -15.01 -11.86
CA ASP A 32 -9.10 -13.67 -11.31
C ASP A 32 -9.36 -13.68 -9.81
N GLU A 33 -10.22 -14.58 -9.35
CA GLU A 33 -10.58 -14.66 -7.93
C GLU A 33 -9.40 -15.08 -7.07
N SER A 34 -8.70 -16.13 -7.48
CA SER A 34 -7.53 -16.61 -6.76
C SER A 34 -6.38 -15.60 -6.79
N TYR A 35 -6.22 -14.91 -7.91
CA TYR A 35 -5.21 -13.87 -8.03
C TYR A 35 -5.45 -12.74 -7.04
N LEU A 36 -6.68 -12.23 -6.97
CA LEU A 36 -7.01 -11.16 -6.02
C LEU A 36 -6.73 -11.59 -4.58
N ARG A 37 -7.11 -12.81 -4.23
CA ARG A 37 -6.85 -13.34 -2.89
C ARG A 37 -5.36 -13.42 -2.59
N LYS A 38 -4.56 -13.88 -3.54
CA LYS A 38 -3.11 -13.98 -3.36
C LYS A 38 -2.42 -12.61 -3.34
N VAL A 39 -2.94 -11.66 -4.07
CA VAL A 39 -2.46 -10.27 -3.99
C VAL A 39 -2.72 -9.71 -2.60
N ASP A 40 -3.90 -9.95 -2.02
CA ASP A 40 -4.22 -9.49 -0.67
C ASP A 40 -3.27 -10.12 0.37
N GLU A 41 -2.97 -11.41 0.24
CA GLU A 41 -2.00 -12.06 1.12
C GLU A 41 -0.61 -11.46 0.95
N LYS A 42 -0.23 -11.15 -0.28
CA LYS A 42 1.07 -10.54 -0.57
C LYS A 42 1.17 -9.14 0.01
N LEU A 43 0.10 -8.36 -0.02
CA LEU A 43 0.06 -7.05 0.63
C LEU A 43 0.36 -7.15 2.11
N GLN A 44 -0.23 -8.13 2.79
CA GLN A 44 0.00 -8.34 4.21
C GLN A 44 1.45 -8.77 4.48
N GLU A 45 1.98 -9.63 3.64
CA GLU A 45 3.36 -10.10 3.75
C GLU A 45 4.36 -8.96 3.61
N GLU A 46 4.22 -8.16 2.56
CA GLU A 46 5.14 -7.05 2.30
C GLU A 46 5.01 -5.95 3.35
N LEU A 47 3.79 -5.70 3.85
CA LEU A 47 3.60 -4.77 4.94
C LEU A 47 4.34 -5.24 6.20
N ALA A 48 4.23 -6.51 6.54
CA ALA A 48 4.92 -7.07 7.71
C ALA A 48 6.43 -6.95 7.57
N GLU A 49 6.97 -7.24 6.39
CA GLU A 49 8.40 -7.12 6.13
C GLU A 49 8.88 -5.67 6.24
N TYR A 50 8.10 -4.73 5.73
CA TYR A 50 8.42 -3.32 5.88
C TYR A 50 8.44 -2.90 7.34
N LEU A 51 7.43 -3.29 8.11
CA LEU A 51 7.34 -2.91 9.53
C LEU A 51 8.51 -3.48 10.34
N GLU A 52 9.09 -4.57 9.90
CA GLU A 52 10.25 -5.18 10.54
C GLU A 52 11.56 -4.47 10.19
N SER A 53 11.74 -4.07 8.94
CA SER A 53 13.01 -3.53 8.46
C SER A 53 13.03 -2.02 8.27
N HIS A 54 11.90 -1.40 7.98
CA HIS A 54 11.77 0.02 7.59
C HIS A 54 12.72 0.41 6.46
N SER A 55 12.95 -0.51 5.51
CA SER A 55 13.85 -0.26 4.37
C SER A 55 13.08 0.25 3.16
N ILE A 56 13.80 0.97 2.31
CA ILE A 56 13.22 1.48 1.06
C ILE A 56 12.89 0.33 0.11
N GLU A 57 13.67 -0.76 0.15
CA GLU A 57 13.43 -1.93 -0.68
C GLU A 57 12.10 -2.57 -0.35
N GLU A 58 11.75 -2.66 0.93
CA GLU A 58 10.47 -3.22 1.35
C GLU A 58 9.31 -2.31 1.01
N LEU A 59 9.52 -0.99 1.06
CA LEU A 59 8.50 -0.05 0.57
C LEU A 59 8.27 -0.21 -0.93
N ALA A 60 9.34 -0.41 -1.69
CA ALA A 60 9.23 -0.63 -3.12
C ALA A 60 8.46 -1.91 -3.42
N ASP A 61 8.72 -2.98 -2.66
CA ASP A 61 7.99 -4.23 -2.80
C ASP A 61 6.51 -4.04 -2.48
N LEU A 62 6.21 -3.36 -1.39
CA LEU A 62 4.83 -3.06 -1.01
C LEU A 62 4.13 -2.24 -2.10
N CYS A 63 4.82 -1.23 -2.62
CA CYS A 63 4.30 -0.38 -3.70
C CYS A 63 3.97 -1.20 -4.95
N GLU A 64 4.83 -2.15 -5.31
CA GLU A 64 4.59 -2.99 -6.48
C GLU A 64 3.34 -3.87 -6.29
N VAL A 65 3.11 -4.37 -5.08
CA VAL A 65 1.91 -5.17 -4.80
C VAL A 65 0.65 -4.28 -4.81
N VAL A 66 0.75 -3.03 -4.33
CA VAL A 66 -0.37 -2.08 -4.44
C VAL A 66 -0.74 -1.87 -5.91
N ARG A 67 0.24 -1.74 -6.80
CA ARG A 67 0.00 -1.61 -8.24
C ARG A 67 -0.68 -2.87 -8.80
N ALA A 68 -0.23 -4.04 -8.38
CA ALA A 68 -0.87 -5.30 -8.78
C ALA A 68 -2.32 -5.37 -8.28
N ALA A 69 -2.59 -4.90 -7.08
CA ALA A 69 -3.94 -4.86 -6.52
C ALA A 69 -4.87 -3.98 -7.36
N ALA A 70 -4.39 -2.82 -7.80
CA ALA A 70 -5.18 -1.94 -8.67
C ALA A 70 -5.56 -2.65 -9.96
N ARG A 71 -4.59 -3.33 -10.60
CA ARG A 71 -4.86 -4.08 -11.83
C ARG A 71 -5.81 -5.24 -11.58
N ALA A 72 -5.66 -5.94 -10.46
CA ALA A 72 -6.53 -7.05 -10.10
C ALA A 72 -7.98 -6.61 -9.92
N LEU A 73 -8.20 -5.37 -9.51
CA LEU A 73 -9.54 -4.78 -9.37
C LEU A 73 -10.08 -4.22 -10.69
N GLY A 74 -9.29 -4.26 -11.76
CA GLY A 74 -9.71 -3.79 -13.08
C GLY A 74 -9.32 -2.34 -13.38
N TYR A 75 -8.49 -1.73 -12.54
CA TYR A 75 -8.02 -0.37 -12.76
C TYR A 75 -6.64 -0.35 -13.40
N THR A 76 -6.32 0.76 -14.03
CA THR A 76 -4.97 0.98 -14.54
C THR A 76 -4.11 1.65 -13.48
N ILE A 77 -2.80 1.66 -13.70
CA ILE A 77 -1.90 2.37 -12.80
C ILE A 77 -2.16 3.88 -12.86
N ASP A 78 -2.54 4.40 -14.03
CA ASP A 78 -2.91 5.80 -14.17
C ASP A 78 -4.15 6.15 -13.35
N ASP A 79 -5.13 5.23 -13.28
CA ASP A 79 -6.31 5.41 -12.42
C ASP A 79 -5.91 5.53 -10.96
N LEU A 80 -5.05 4.64 -10.50
CA LEU A 80 -4.57 4.64 -9.12
C LEU A 80 -3.85 5.95 -8.80
N GLU A 81 -2.94 6.37 -9.67
CA GLU A 81 -2.18 7.61 -9.47
C GLU A 81 -3.09 8.84 -9.48
N ARG A 82 -4.06 8.87 -10.37
CA ARG A 82 -5.02 9.98 -10.43
C ARG A 82 -5.80 10.11 -9.11
N VAL A 83 -6.32 9.01 -8.60
CA VAL A 83 -7.07 9.02 -7.34
C VAL A 83 -6.17 9.41 -6.17
N ARG A 84 -4.95 8.87 -6.12
CA ARG A 84 -3.97 9.21 -5.10
C ARG A 84 -3.68 10.73 -5.11
N ALA A 85 -3.39 11.26 -6.29
CA ALA A 85 -3.05 12.68 -6.44
C ALA A 85 -4.24 13.60 -6.11
N GLU A 86 -5.45 13.20 -6.50
CA GLU A 86 -6.66 13.96 -6.18
C GLU A 86 -6.90 14.02 -4.68
N LYS A 87 -6.73 12.90 -3.98
CA LYS A 87 -6.86 12.87 -2.52
C LYS A 87 -5.80 13.72 -1.84
N ALA A 88 -4.56 13.66 -2.33
CA ALA A 88 -3.48 14.47 -1.77
C ALA A 88 -3.75 15.95 -1.97
N ARG A 89 -4.31 16.33 -3.11
CA ARG A 89 -4.66 17.73 -3.38
C ARG A 89 -5.80 18.22 -2.49
N ALA A 90 -6.81 17.37 -2.29
CA ALA A 90 -7.99 17.75 -1.50
C ALA A 90 -7.76 17.70 0.00
N ARG A 91 -6.97 16.75 0.48
CA ARG A 91 -6.81 16.47 1.90
C ARG A 91 -5.39 16.66 2.42
N GLY A 92 -4.44 16.88 1.53
CA GLY A 92 -3.02 16.91 1.87
C GLY A 92 -2.42 15.51 1.95
N ALA A 93 -1.11 15.48 2.06
CA ALA A 93 -0.37 14.26 2.33
C ALA A 93 -0.17 14.15 3.85
N PHE A 94 0.93 13.59 4.30
CA PHE A 94 1.18 13.39 5.73
C PHE A 94 2.42 14.13 6.24
N ASP A 95 2.85 15.12 5.49
CA ASP A 95 4.12 15.81 5.77
C ASP A 95 4.09 16.70 7.01
N GLU A 96 2.89 17.16 7.39
CA GLU A 96 2.73 18.02 8.56
C GLU A 96 2.73 17.26 9.89
N ARG A 97 2.73 15.91 9.84
CA ARG A 97 2.79 15.04 11.02
C ARG A 97 1.65 15.26 12.02
N LEU A 98 0.44 15.49 11.50
CA LEU A 98 -0.71 15.81 12.35
C LEU A 98 -1.35 14.57 12.94
N LEU A 99 -1.49 14.52 14.26
CA LEU A 99 -2.25 13.51 14.96
C LEU A 99 -3.59 14.11 15.37
N LEU A 100 -4.68 13.56 14.88
CA LEU A 100 -6.02 14.00 15.28
C LEU A 100 -6.34 13.36 16.62
N VAL A 101 -6.37 14.18 17.66
CA VAL A 101 -6.60 13.70 19.03
C VAL A 101 -8.09 13.56 19.31
N ASP A 102 -8.87 14.60 19.02
CA ASP A 102 -10.31 14.56 19.21
C ASP A 102 -11.00 15.54 18.29
N VAL A 103 -12.31 15.38 18.19
CA VAL A 103 -13.18 16.31 17.46
C VAL A 103 -14.32 16.66 18.39
N VAL A 104 -14.58 17.93 18.55
CA VAL A 104 -15.70 18.40 19.35
C VAL A 104 -16.80 18.87 18.41
N ASP A 105 -18.00 18.33 18.59
CA ASP A 105 -19.17 18.78 17.86
C ASP A 105 -19.57 20.16 18.39
N VAL A 106 -19.40 21.17 17.55
CA VAL A 106 -19.85 22.51 17.88
C VAL A 106 -21.31 22.63 17.43
N VAL A 107 -22.22 22.51 18.38
CA VAL A 107 -23.65 22.60 18.11
C VAL A 107 -24.06 24.08 18.10
N ASP A 108 -23.19 24.90 17.70
CA ASP A 108 -23.43 26.33 17.71
C ASP A 108 -23.90 26.76 16.33
N ASN A 109 -24.88 27.64 16.30
CA ASN A 109 -25.33 28.28 15.07
C ASN A 109 -24.28 29.22 14.51
N GLY A 110 -23.22 29.44 15.22
CA GLY A 110 -22.10 30.11 14.62
C GLY A 110 -21.49 29.17 13.63
N ALA A 111 -21.62 29.45 12.39
CA ALA A 111 -20.90 28.69 11.40
C ALA A 111 -19.47 28.57 11.90
N ILE A 112 -18.97 27.36 11.84
CA ILE A 112 -17.55 27.19 12.06
C ILE A 112 -16.89 28.04 11.00
N GLY A 113 -16.38 29.17 11.41
CA GLY A 113 -15.62 29.99 10.50
C GLY A 113 -14.52 29.16 9.90
N ASP A 114 -14.02 29.60 8.78
CA ASP A 114 -12.92 28.91 8.13
C ASP A 114 -11.84 28.62 9.17
N ALA A 115 -11.46 27.36 9.27
CA ALA A 115 -10.37 26.99 10.15
C ALA A 115 -9.15 27.83 9.79
N PRO A 116 -8.44 28.37 10.78
CA PRO A 116 -7.26 29.14 10.47
C PRO A 116 -6.28 28.32 9.65
N VAL A 117 -5.84 28.91 8.56
CA VAL A 117 -4.87 28.27 7.70
C VAL A 117 -3.51 28.55 8.32
N GLY A 118 -2.85 27.52 8.78
CA GLY A 118 -1.53 27.67 9.35
C GLY A 118 -1.36 26.85 10.62
N ALA A 119 -0.19 26.89 11.17
CA ALA A 119 0.19 26.04 12.29
C ALA A 119 -0.21 26.58 13.66
N ASP A 120 -0.90 27.70 13.71
CA ASP A 120 -1.20 28.37 14.99
C ASP A 120 -2.13 27.56 15.88
N TRP A 121 -2.93 26.71 15.29
CA TRP A 121 -3.88 25.85 16.00
C TRP A 121 -3.36 24.46 16.26
N VAL A 122 -2.14 24.16 15.81
CA VAL A 122 -1.52 22.83 15.96
C VAL A 122 -0.58 22.85 17.16
N SER A 123 -0.85 21.98 18.12
CA SER A 123 0.04 21.81 19.27
C SER A 123 0.97 20.62 19.05
N SER A 124 2.06 20.61 19.81
CA SER A 124 3.00 19.51 19.77
C SER A 124 2.43 18.31 20.51
N CYS A 125 2.61 17.12 19.97
CA CYS A 125 2.22 15.87 20.61
C CYS A 125 3.45 15.26 21.27
N ASP A 126 3.53 15.35 22.56
CA ASP A 126 4.66 14.76 23.30
C ASP A 126 4.25 13.49 23.99
#